data_00084bb25c09cf822fb7f8369758c1a4
#
_entry.id   00084bb25c09cf822fb7f8369758c1a4
#
_cell.length_a   1.000
_cell.length_b   1.000
_cell.length_c   1.000
_cell.angle_alpha   90.00
_cell.angle_beta   90.00
_cell.angle_gamma   90.00
#
_symmetry.space_group_name_H-M   'P 1'
#
loop_
_entity.id
_entity.type
_entity.pdbx_description
1 polymer ?
#
loop_
_entity_poly.entity_id
_entity_poly.type
_entity_poly.pdbx_seq_one_letter_code
_entity_poly.pdbx_strand_id
1 'polypeptide(L)'
;MYGMDTADSDVDFTAVFYDPKEFRNPLAERDVTHTNATNDLVAHSASKFARLVVKGNFNTLDLLFHRAEQESAFVYGLCHIMRPHAITQNAARAYMGYVMSQRGSGLLHPRPQSPTRKAQVEALGYDPKFAAHLLRGMYSLMHILETGEYYRLTKDDKKFLVEVKTGQYRKAILEETVEDYMVKLENAYMLKLGNLPTPEKLEEVVKEFFVAYA
;
A
#
# COMPACT_ATOMS: atom_id res chain seq x y z
N MET A 1 -8.84 -7.62 -2.65
CA MET A 1 -7.38 -7.61 -2.39
C MET A 1 -7.04 -7.87 -0.93
N TYR A 2 -7.58 -7.12 0.04
CA TYR A 2 -7.22 -7.27 1.46
C TYR A 2 -8.16 -8.15 2.28
N GLY A 3 -9.32 -8.54 1.73
CA GLY A 3 -10.35 -9.31 2.44
C GLY A 3 -10.97 -8.53 3.60
N MET A 4 -11.04 -7.20 3.47
CA MET A 4 -11.68 -6.27 4.41
C MET A 4 -12.91 -5.61 3.79
N ASP A 5 -13.49 -6.26 2.76
CA ASP A 5 -14.65 -5.74 2.06
C ASP A 5 -15.91 -5.90 2.93
N THR A 6 -16.78 -4.93 2.86
CA THR A 6 -18.12 -4.94 3.46
C THR A 6 -19.15 -4.98 2.35
N ALA A 7 -20.40 -5.30 2.65
CA ALA A 7 -21.48 -5.40 1.65
C ALA A 7 -21.65 -4.13 0.78
N ASP A 8 -21.28 -2.97 1.31
CA ASP A 8 -21.37 -1.67 0.65
C ASP A 8 -20.00 -1.16 0.12
N SER A 9 -18.98 -2.03 0.01
CA SER A 9 -17.68 -1.63 -0.52
C SER A 9 -17.71 -1.51 -2.03
N ASP A 10 -17.20 -0.39 -2.57
CA ASP A 10 -16.93 -0.25 -4.00
C ASP A 10 -15.88 -1.27 -4.45
N VAL A 11 -15.95 -1.67 -5.70
CA VAL A 11 -14.96 -2.58 -6.30
C VAL A 11 -13.88 -1.75 -6.99
N ASP A 12 -12.70 -1.70 -6.36
CA ASP A 12 -11.53 -1.01 -6.89
C ASP A 12 -10.68 -1.99 -7.69
N PHE A 13 -10.41 -1.67 -8.95
CA PHE A 13 -9.51 -2.43 -9.81
C PHE A 13 -8.17 -1.71 -9.95
N THR A 14 -7.09 -2.45 -9.79
CA THR A 14 -5.75 -1.97 -10.14
C THR A 14 -5.15 -2.93 -11.15
N ALA A 15 -4.58 -2.39 -12.22
CA ALA A 15 -3.99 -3.16 -13.30
C ALA A 15 -2.60 -2.65 -13.67
N VAL A 16 -1.80 -3.52 -14.27
CA VAL A 16 -0.55 -3.16 -14.92
C VAL A 16 -0.65 -3.56 -16.39
N PHE A 17 -0.35 -2.63 -17.29
CA PHE A 17 -0.36 -2.89 -18.73
C PHE A 17 1.01 -2.66 -19.35
N TYR A 18 1.30 -3.44 -20.39
CA TYR A 18 2.46 -3.25 -21.23
C TYR A 18 2.18 -2.21 -22.31
N ASP A 19 3.04 -1.20 -22.44
CA ASP A 19 2.99 -0.23 -23.54
C ASP A 19 4.29 -0.23 -24.34
N PRO A 20 4.29 -0.71 -25.57
CA PRO A 20 5.48 -0.73 -26.43
C PRO A 20 6.10 0.66 -26.67
N LYS A 21 5.33 1.73 -26.51
CA LYS A 21 5.81 3.11 -26.72
C LYS A 21 6.78 3.55 -25.63
N GLU A 22 6.71 2.97 -24.43
CA GLU A 22 7.61 3.30 -23.32
C GLU A 22 9.06 2.91 -23.59
N PHE A 23 9.30 1.88 -24.39
CA PHE A 23 10.65 1.49 -24.81
C PHE A 23 11.29 2.49 -25.78
N ARG A 24 10.46 3.24 -26.52
CA ARG A 24 10.92 4.27 -27.46
C ARG A 24 10.99 5.65 -26.83
N ASN A 25 10.25 5.89 -25.76
CA ASN A 25 10.21 7.16 -25.06
C ASN A 25 9.96 6.92 -23.55
N PRO A 26 11.01 6.96 -22.71
CA PRO A 26 10.89 6.80 -21.26
C PRO A 26 10.00 7.83 -20.56
N LEU A 27 9.68 8.96 -21.23
CA LEU A 27 8.75 9.98 -20.73
C LEU A 27 7.28 9.64 -21.07
N ALA A 28 7.02 8.56 -21.77
CA ALA A 28 5.67 8.11 -22.13
C ALA A 28 4.94 7.31 -21.06
N GLU A 29 5.44 7.32 -19.82
CA GLU A 29 4.77 6.70 -18.67
C GLU A 29 3.33 7.21 -18.53
N ARG A 30 2.39 6.27 -18.37
CA ARG A 30 0.97 6.60 -18.36
C ARG A 30 0.21 5.91 -17.23
N ASP A 31 -0.83 6.60 -16.77
CA ASP A 31 -1.94 5.98 -16.07
C ASP A 31 -3.18 6.04 -16.95
N VAL A 32 -3.98 5.01 -16.87
CA VAL A 32 -5.35 5.01 -17.33
C VAL A 32 -6.23 4.93 -16.10
N THR A 33 -7.10 5.92 -15.92
CA THR A 33 -8.08 5.92 -14.84
C THR A 33 -9.47 5.91 -15.43
N HIS A 34 -10.33 5.07 -14.88
CA HIS A 34 -11.75 5.05 -15.22
C HIS A 34 -12.55 4.91 -13.94
N THR A 35 -13.41 5.88 -13.68
CA THR A 35 -14.29 5.91 -12.51
C THR A 35 -15.73 5.93 -12.98
N ASN A 36 -16.55 5.07 -12.45
CA ASN A 36 -18.01 5.09 -12.60
C ASN A 36 -18.69 4.99 -11.21
N ALA A 37 -20.01 4.90 -11.18
CA ALA A 37 -20.77 4.91 -9.93
C ALA A 37 -20.47 3.73 -8.98
N THR A 38 -19.87 2.65 -9.47
CA THR A 38 -19.68 1.39 -8.71
C THR A 38 -18.25 0.87 -8.72
N ASN A 39 -17.40 1.36 -9.65
CA ASN A 39 -16.07 0.80 -9.83
C ASN A 39 -15.05 1.91 -10.13
N ASP A 40 -13.91 1.81 -9.49
CA ASP A 40 -12.73 2.60 -9.81
C ASP A 40 -11.65 1.70 -10.42
N LEU A 41 -11.14 2.09 -11.60
CA LEU A 41 -10.01 1.43 -12.25
C LEU A 41 -8.83 2.37 -12.29
N VAL A 42 -7.69 1.93 -11.77
CA VAL A 42 -6.39 2.58 -11.97
C VAL A 42 -5.46 1.57 -12.64
N ALA A 43 -5.01 1.88 -13.85
CA ALA A 43 -4.04 1.05 -14.57
C ALA A 43 -2.73 1.82 -14.77
N HIS A 44 -1.63 1.23 -14.34
CA HIS A 44 -0.29 1.77 -14.52
C HIS A 44 0.39 1.11 -15.71
N SER A 45 1.10 1.88 -16.51
CA SER A 45 2.05 1.28 -17.46
C SER A 45 3.17 0.53 -16.71
N ALA A 46 3.74 -0.50 -17.33
CA ALA A 46 4.71 -1.39 -16.68
C ALA A 46 5.94 -0.64 -16.16
N SER A 47 6.46 0.33 -16.90
CA SER A 47 7.58 1.16 -16.47
C SER A 47 7.21 2.05 -15.28
N LYS A 48 6.03 2.66 -15.30
CA LYS A 48 5.54 3.43 -14.16
C LYS A 48 5.32 2.57 -12.93
N PHE A 49 4.72 1.39 -13.09
CA PHE A 49 4.54 0.43 -12.02
C PHE A 49 5.90 0.06 -11.39
N ALA A 50 6.87 -0.35 -12.20
CA ALA A 50 8.20 -0.71 -11.71
C ALA A 50 8.87 0.46 -10.96
N ARG A 51 8.80 1.69 -11.49
CA ARG A 51 9.32 2.89 -10.82
C ARG A 51 8.64 3.17 -9.49
N LEU A 52 7.33 2.97 -9.40
CA LEU A 52 6.59 3.13 -8.14
C LEU A 52 6.99 2.05 -7.11
N VAL A 53 7.23 0.82 -7.55
CA VAL A 53 7.76 -0.25 -6.68
C VAL A 53 9.16 0.11 -6.17
N VAL A 54 10.06 0.59 -7.01
CA VAL A 54 11.40 1.05 -6.61
C VAL A 54 11.32 2.18 -5.58
N LYS A 55 10.36 3.09 -5.72
CA LYS A 55 10.09 4.15 -4.73
C LYS A 55 9.45 3.65 -3.44
N GLY A 56 9.06 2.37 -3.38
CA GLY A 56 8.40 1.78 -2.22
C GLY A 56 6.93 2.19 -2.06
N ASN A 57 6.25 2.57 -3.15
CA ASN A 57 4.86 2.99 -3.04
C ASN A 57 3.98 1.88 -2.47
N PHE A 58 3.24 2.18 -1.41
CA PHE A 58 2.43 1.26 -0.63
C PHE A 58 1.47 0.42 -1.49
N ASN A 59 0.66 1.08 -2.33
CA ASN A 59 -0.35 0.40 -3.15
C ASN A 59 0.28 -0.48 -4.25
N THR A 60 1.40 -0.05 -4.83
CA THR A 60 2.09 -0.84 -5.87
C THR A 60 2.86 -2.02 -5.28
N LEU A 61 3.36 -1.92 -4.06
CA LEU A 61 3.92 -3.07 -3.33
C LEU A 61 2.82 -4.10 -3.02
N ASP A 62 1.66 -3.65 -2.56
CA ASP A 62 0.52 -4.54 -2.37
C ASP A 62 0.14 -5.25 -3.68
N LEU A 63 0.07 -4.52 -4.80
CA LEU A 63 -0.21 -5.10 -6.11
C LEU A 63 0.85 -6.12 -6.53
N LEU A 64 2.14 -5.82 -6.32
CA LEU A 64 3.26 -6.71 -6.64
C LEU A 64 3.18 -8.06 -5.91
N PHE A 65 2.78 -8.05 -4.64
CA PHE A 65 2.73 -9.26 -3.81
C PHE A 65 1.39 -9.99 -3.83
N HIS A 66 0.35 -9.41 -4.43
CA HIS A 66 -0.91 -10.11 -4.66
C HIS A 66 -0.89 -10.93 -5.94
N ARG A 67 -1.70 -11.99 -5.97
CA ARG A 67 -1.91 -12.79 -7.18
C ARG A 67 -2.91 -12.07 -8.07
N ALA A 68 -2.52 -11.80 -9.32
CA ALA A 68 -3.43 -11.25 -10.30
C ALA A 68 -4.49 -12.28 -10.73
N GLU A 69 -5.69 -11.82 -11.08
CA GLU A 69 -6.73 -12.68 -11.65
C GLU A 69 -6.38 -13.08 -13.09
N GLN A 70 -5.79 -12.15 -13.84
CA GLN A 70 -5.25 -12.37 -15.18
C GLN A 70 -3.90 -11.68 -15.28
N GLU A 71 -2.91 -12.36 -15.84
CA GLU A 71 -1.56 -11.84 -15.93
C GLU A 71 -0.92 -12.20 -17.28
N SER A 72 -0.41 -11.20 -17.99
CA SER A 72 0.39 -11.45 -19.21
C SER A 72 1.77 -11.98 -18.82
N ALA A 73 2.40 -12.76 -19.73
CA ALA A 73 3.75 -13.28 -19.49
C ALA A 73 4.78 -12.18 -19.21
N PHE A 74 4.63 -11.01 -19.85
CA PHE A 74 5.49 -9.85 -19.60
C PHE A 74 5.34 -9.33 -18.17
N VAL A 75 4.11 -9.05 -17.71
CA VAL A 75 3.85 -8.52 -16.36
C VAL A 75 4.24 -9.56 -15.32
N TYR A 76 3.96 -10.84 -15.55
CA TYR A 76 4.40 -11.94 -14.70
C TYR A 76 5.93 -11.94 -14.53
N GLY A 77 6.68 -11.90 -15.65
CA GLY A 77 8.14 -11.86 -15.63
C GLY A 77 8.67 -10.66 -14.84
N LEU A 78 8.12 -9.46 -15.10
CA LEU A 78 8.49 -8.24 -14.38
C LEU A 78 8.24 -8.38 -12.87
N CYS A 79 7.06 -8.83 -12.47
CA CYS A 79 6.73 -9.04 -11.05
C CYS A 79 7.64 -10.12 -10.42
N HIS A 80 7.91 -11.20 -11.15
CA HIS A 80 8.75 -12.29 -10.67
C HIS A 80 10.17 -11.83 -10.31
N ILE A 81 10.80 -11.02 -11.16
CA ILE A 81 12.16 -10.52 -10.90
C ILE A 81 12.20 -9.45 -9.81
N MET A 82 11.14 -8.66 -9.66
CA MET A 82 11.09 -7.58 -8.66
C MET A 82 10.83 -8.09 -7.23
N ARG A 83 9.97 -9.09 -7.06
CA ARG A 83 9.51 -9.57 -5.72
C ARG A 83 10.65 -9.85 -4.74
N PRO A 84 11.75 -10.57 -5.11
CA PRO A 84 12.84 -10.86 -4.18
C PRO A 84 13.61 -9.62 -3.68
N HIS A 85 13.47 -8.49 -4.37
CA HIS A 85 14.25 -7.27 -4.12
C HIS A 85 13.39 -6.06 -3.73
N ALA A 86 12.06 -6.22 -3.64
CA ALA A 86 11.14 -5.09 -3.51
C ALA A 86 11.08 -4.49 -2.08
N ILE A 87 11.43 -5.29 -1.06
CA ILE A 87 11.43 -4.80 0.33
C ILE A 87 12.78 -4.15 0.62
N THR A 88 12.79 -2.84 0.47
CA THR A 88 13.99 -2.00 0.59
C THR A 88 13.81 -0.91 1.65
N GLN A 89 14.87 -0.18 1.95
CA GLN A 89 14.79 1.03 2.78
C GLN A 89 13.77 2.05 2.24
N ASN A 90 13.63 2.16 0.90
CA ASN A 90 12.63 3.04 0.29
C ASN A 90 11.21 2.58 0.63
N ALA A 91 10.96 1.28 0.60
CA ALA A 91 9.67 0.71 1.03
C ALA A 91 9.36 1.09 2.49
N ALA A 92 10.29 0.87 3.41
CA ALA A 92 10.10 1.21 4.82
C ALA A 92 9.88 2.72 5.04
N ARG A 93 10.64 3.59 4.33
CA ARG A 93 10.43 5.05 4.39
C ARG A 93 9.05 5.46 3.88
N ALA A 94 8.61 4.88 2.78
CA ALA A 94 7.30 5.17 2.20
C ALA A 94 6.15 4.68 3.11
N TYR A 95 6.29 3.48 3.71
CA TYR A 95 5.34 2.98 4.71
C TYR A 95 5.28 3.88 5.94
N MET A 96 6.42 4.35 6.48
CA MET A 96 6.42 5.29 7.61
C MET A 96 5.72 6.60 7.25
N GLY A 97 6.02 7.18 6.08
CA GLY A 97 5.33 8.37 5.58
C GLY A 97 3.81 8.17 5.44
N TYR A 98 3.39 6.99 4.95
CA TYR A 98 1.98 6.62 4.86
C TYR A 98 1.33 6.52 6.25
N VAL A 99 1.95 5.83 7.21
CA VAL A 99 1.48 5.71 8.60
C VAL A 99 1.28 7.08 9.22
N MET A 100 2.27 7.98 9.11
CA MET A 100 2.18 9.34 9.66
C MET A 100 1.05 10.14 9.03
N SER A 101 0.86 10.03 7.71
CA SER A 101 -0.23 10.68 6.98
C SER A 101 -1.60 10.17 7.42
N GLN A 102 -1.76 8.83 7.57
CA GLN A 102 -3.03 8.24 7.99
C GLN A 102 -3.36 8.56 9.47
N ARG A 103 -2.35 8.59 10.35
CA ARG A 103 -2.53 9.01 11.75
C ARG A 103 -3.11 10.43 11.82
N GLY A 104 -2.54 11.36 11.05
CA GLY A 104 -3.04 12.74 10.99
C GLY A 104 -4.48 12.82 10.48
N SER A 105 -4.77 12.22 9.32
CA SER A 105 -6.06 12.36 8.63
C SER A 105 -7.16 11.46 9.18
N GLY A 106 -6.81 10.33 9.79
CA GLY A 106 -7.80 9.35 10.25
C GLY A 106 -8.18 9.51 11.70
N LEU A 107 -7.21 9.74 12.57
CA LEU A 107 -7.41 9.69 14.00
C LEU A 107 -7.38 11.08 14.64
N LEU A 108 -6.33 11.86 14.39
CA LEU A 108 -6.12 13.14 15.06
C LEU A 108 -6.97 14.28 14.49
N HIS A 109 -7.01 14.40 13.17
CA HIS A 109 -7.68 15.50 12.46
C HIS A 109 -8.46 14.97 11.25
N PRO A 110 -9.55 14.19 11.48
CA PRO A 110 -10.29 13.57 10.40
C PRO A 110 -10.88 14.61 9.43
N ARG A 111 -10.66 14.40 8.12
CA ARG A 111 -11.15 15.27 7.05
C ARG A 111 -12.04 14.45 6.10
N PRO A 112 -13.31 14.21 6.47
CA PRO A 112 -14.20 13.38 5.68
C PRO A 112 -14.50 14.00 4.32
N GLN A 113 -14.42 13.19 3.25
CA GLN A 113 -14.60 13.64 1.87
C GLN A 113 -16.03 13.40 1.33
N SER A 114 -16.89 12.72 2.10
CA SER A 114 -18.27 12.46 1.70
C SER A 114 -19.24 12.71 2.86
N PRO A 115 -20.53 12.97 2.59
CA PRO A 115 -21.55 13.17 3.62
C PRO A 115 -21.66 11.97 4.59
N THR A 116 -21.63 10.74 4.08
CA THR A 116 -21.71 9.51 4.88
C THR A 116 -20.52 9.42 5.84
N ARG A 117 -19.29 9.69 5.37
CA ARG A 117 -18.09 9.69 6.22
C ARG A 117 -18.11 10.82 7.24
N LYS A 118 -18.67 11.98 6.88
CA LYS A 118 -18.85 13.09 7.80
C LYS A 118 -19.73 12.69 8.99
N ALA A 119 -20.86 12.05 8.74
CA ALA A 119 -21.75 11.53 9.79
C ALA A 119 -21.04 10.48 10.68
N GLN A 120 -20.23 9.59 10.10
CA GLN A 120 -19.44 8.63 10.88
C GLN A 120 -18.41 9.33 11.77
N VAL A 121 -17.69 10.31 11.24
CA VAL A 121 -16.71 11.08 12.03
C VAL A 121 -17.38 11.87 13.14
N GLU A 122 -18.54 12.47 12.90
CA GLU A 122 -19.33 13.18 13.93
C GLU A 122 -19.77 12.23 15.04
N ALA A 123 -20.17 11.00 14.72
CA ALA A 123 -20.60 10.01 15.69
C ALA A 123 -19.45 9.37 16.48
N LEU A 124 -18.32 9.10 15.84
CA LEU A 124 -17.21 8.32 16.39
C LEU A 124 -16.03 9.18 16.88
N GLY A 125 -15.92 10.41 16.37
CA GLY A 125 -14.79 11.31 16.63
C GLY A 125 -13.52 10.99 15.84
N TYR A 126 -13.56 10.00 14.93
CA TYR A 126 -12.47 9.60 14.04
C TYR A 126 -13.01 9.07 12.73
N ASP A 127 -12.15 8.96 11.69
CA ASP A 127 -12.52 8.33 10.42
C ASP A 127 -12.17 6.83 10.43
N PRO A 128 -13.16 5.91 10.48
CA PRO A 128 -12.91 4.49 10.66
C PRO A 128 -12.14 3.85 9.48
N LYS A 129 -12.36 4.34 8.25
CA LYS A 129 -11.64 3.84 7.07
C LYS A 129 -10.14 4.18 7.16
N PHE A 130 -9.81 5.42 7.50
CA PHE A 130 -8.42 5.83 7.65
C PHE A 130 -7.76 5.23 8.89
N ALA A 131 -8.49 5.03 9.99
CA ALA A 131 -7.97 4.33 11.18
C ALA A 131 -7.58 2.87 10.85
N ALA A 132 -8.41 2.15 10.10
CA ALA A 132 -8.09 0.80 9.63
C ALA A 132 -6.87 0.80 8.69
N HIS A 133 -6.75 1.79 7.79
CA HIS A 133 -5.58 1.95 6.93
C HIS A 133 -4.30 2.27 7.70
N LEU A 134 -4.39 3.09 8.75
CA LEU A 134 -3.28 3.39 9.65
C LEU A 134 -2.75 2.11 10.30
N LEU A 135 -3.61 1.35 10.97
CA LEU A 135 -3.24 0.10 11.65
C LEU A 135 -2.65 -0.93 10.67
N ARG A 136 -3.23 -1.08 9.48
CA ARG A 136 -2.68 -1.93 8.44
C ARG A 136 -1.26 -1.51 8.05
N GLY A 137 -1.04 -0.22 7.85
CA GLY A 137 0.29 0.33 7.53
C GLY A 137 1.29 0.07 8.65
N MET A 138 0.88 0.23 9.91
CA MET A 138 1.72 -0.02 11.08
C MET A 138 2.13 -1.49 11.19
N TYR A 139 1.20 -2.44 11.02
CA TYR A 139 1.50 -3.87 11.03
C TYR A 139 2.45 -4.25 9.91
N SER A 140 2.19 -3.75 8.68
CA SER A 140 3.06 -4.01 7.54
C SER A 140 4.47 -3.48 7.75
N LEU A 141 4.61 -2.25 8.23
CA LEU A 141 5.92 -1.64 8.47
C LEU A 141 6.69 -2.35 9.58
N MET A 142 6.03 -2.69 10.69
CA MET A 142 6.68 -3.43 11.77
C MET A 142 7.23 -4.77 11.27
N HIS A 143 6.42 -5.54 10.54
CA HIS A 143 6.85 -6.81 9.98
C HIS A 143 8.03 -6.64 9.01
N ILE A 144 7.98 -5.65 8.11
CA ILE A 144 9.08 -5.32 7.19
C ILE A 144 10.37 -5.03 7.97
N LEU A 145 10.30 -4.23 9.03
CA LEU A 145 11.48 -3.90 9.84
C LEU A 145 12.03 -5.10 10.61
N GLU A 146 11.16 -6.02 11.02
CA GLU A 146 11.55 -7.20 11.79
C GLU A 146 12.10 -8.32 10.94
N THR A 147 11.53 -8.54 9.76
CA THR A 147 11.80 -9.72 8.94
C THR A 147 12.46 -9.44 7.59
N GLY A 148 12.36 -8.22 7.07
CA GLY A 148 12.73 -7.88 5.69
C GLY A 148 11.76 -8.42 4.64
N GLU A 149 10.57 -8.88 5.03
CA GLU A 149 9.60 -9.52 4.14
C GLU A 149 8.31 -8.72 4.03
N TYR A 150 7.56 -8.96 2.94
CA TYR A 150 6.22 -8.38 2.75
C TYR A 150 5.21 -9.02 3.70
N TYR A 151 4.45 -8.19 4.41
CA TYR A 151 3.43 -8.66 5.35
C TYR A 151 2.11 -9.03 4.68
N ARG A 152 1.65 -10.25 4.94
CA ARG A 152 0.30 -10.69 4.58
C ARG A 152 -0.56 -10.72 5.83
N LEU A 153 -1.60 -9.89 5.86
CA LEU A 153 -2.54 -9.85 6.99
C LEU A 153 -3.06 -11.24 7.36
N THR A 154 -2.96 -11.57 8.63
CA THR A 154 -3.56 -12.79 9.19
C THR A 154 -5.09 -12.69 9.22
N LYS A 155 -5.77 -13.79 9.54
CA LYS A 155 -7.23 -13.77 9.70
C LYS A 155 -7.66 -12.87 10.86
N ASP A 156 -6.90 -12.84 11.95
CA ASP A 156 -7.19 -12.05 13.13
C ASP A 156 -6.97 -10.56 12.85
N ASP A 157 -5.89 -10.20 12.13
CA ASP A 157 -5.69 -8.81 11.69
C ASP A 157 -6.85 -8.32 10.84
N LYS A 158 -7.27 -9.12 9.86
CA LYS A 158 -8.39 -8.76 8.98
C LYS A 158 -9.67 -8.56 9.78
N LYS A 159 -9.97 -9.44 10.72
CA LYS A 159 -11.13 -9.32 11.59
C LYS A 159 -11.07 -8.01 12.39
N PHE A 160 -9.95 -7.75 13.06
CA PHE A 160 -9.76 -6.53 13.83
C PHE A 160 -9.86 -5.26 12.97
N LEU A 161 -9.22 -5.25 11.79
CA LEU A 161 -9.29 -4.10 10.87
C LEU A 161 -10.70 -3.86 10.34
N VAL A 162 -11.50 -4.91 10.11
CA VAL A 162 -12.93 -4.79 9.75
C VAL A 162 -13.73 -4.20 10.90
N GLU A 163 -13.51 -4.66 12.12
CA GLU A 163 -14.17 -4.11 13.32
C GLU A 163 -13.84 -2.60 13.49
N VAL A 164 -12.59 -2.20 13.28
CA VAL A 164 -12.19 -0.78 13.28
C VAL A 164 -12.87 -0.02 12.14
N LYS A 165 -12.85 -0.56 10.90
CA LYS A 165 -13.45 0.05 9.71
C LYS A 165 -14.97 0.24 9.85
N THR A 166 -15.63 -0.63 10.62
CA THR A 166 -17.08 -0.55 10.91
C THR A 166 -17.41 0.26 12.16
N GLY A 167 -16.42 0.87 12.80
CA GLY A 167 -16.64 1.80 13.93
C GLY A 167 -16.97 1.12 15.26
N GLN A 168 -16.54 -0.13 15.47
CA GLN A 168 -16.84 -0.88 16.70
C GLN A 168 -15.99 -0.45 17.91
N TYR A 169 -14.96 0.38 17.69
CA TYR A 169 -14.07 0.83 18.75
C TYR A 169 -14.30 2.30 19.10
N ARG A 170 -14.17 2.62 20.40
CA ARG A 170 -14.16 3.99 20.88
C ARG A 170 -12.84 4.67 20.48
N LYS A 171 -12.91 5.96 20.15
CA LYS A 171 -11.74 6.77 19.80
C LYS A 171 -10.58 6.64 20.80
N ALA A 172 -10.87 6.80 22.10
CA ALA A 172 -9.84 6.74 23.13
C ALA A 172 -9.07 5.42 23.16
N ILE A 173 -9.75 4.28 22.94
CA ILE A 173 -9.09 2.96 22.87
C ILE A 173 -8.18 2.86 21.65
N LEU A 174 -8.63 3.38 20.50
CA LEU A 174 -7.81 3.39 19.29
C LEU A 174 -6.61 4.32 19.41
N GLU A 175 -6.80 5.50 20.02
CA GLU A 175 -5.70 6.44 20.27
C GLU A 175 -4.63 5.81 21.17
N GLU A 176 -5.01 5.19 22.28
CA GLU A 176 -4.08 4.48 23.17
C GLU A 176 -3.36 3.35 22.44
N THR A 177 -4.10 2.51 21.71
CA THR A 177 -3.53 1.40 20.94
C THR A 177 -2.53 1.89 19.87
N VAL A 178 -2.87 2.96 19.17
CA VAL A 178 -2.01 3.55 18.13
C VAL A 178 -0.77 4.17 18.75
N GLU A 179 -0.89 4.94 19.84
CA GLU A 179 0.26 5.58 20.49
C GLU A 179 1.25 4.54 21.03
N ASP A 180 0.77 3.52 21.72
CA ASP A 180 1.61 2.42 22.23
C ASP A 180 2.36 1.70 21.10
N TYR A 181 1.66 1.48 19.99
CA TYR A 181 2.27 0.81 18.83
C TYR A 181 3.25 1.74 18.09
N MET A 182 2.95 3.05 18.00
CA MET A 182 3.83 4.05 17.38
C MET A 182 5.18 4.13 18.07
N VAL A 183 5.21 4.13 19.42
CA VAL A 183 6.47 4.13 20.17
C VAL A 183 7.34 2.92 19.80
N LYS A 184 6.74 1.74 19.70
CA LYS A 184 7.45 0.51 19.29
C LYS A 184 7.93 0.60 17.86
N LEU A 185 7.07 1.11 16.96
CA LEU A 185 7.35 1.24 15.54
C LEU A 185 8.48 2.24 15.26
N GLU A 186 8.46 3.40 15.90
CA GLU A 186 9.51 4.41 15.77
C GLU A 186 10.87 3.88 16.27
N ASN A 187 10.89 3.18 17.41
CA ASN A 187 12.09 2.53 17.90
C ASN A 187 12.61 1.45 16.94
N ALA A 188 11.74 0.59 16.42
CA ALA A 188 12.12 -0.41 15.43
C ALA A 188 12.64 0.24 14.14
N TYR A 189 12.01 1.32 13.69
CA TYR A 189 12.42 2.07 12.50
C TYR A 189 13.83 2.64 12.66
N MET A 190 14.11 3.31 13.77
CA MET A 190 15.45 3.87 14.05
C MET A 190 16.53 2.81 14.12
N LEU A 191 16.24 1.64 14.69
CA LEU A 191 17.24 0.59 14.91
C LEU A 191 17.43 -0.33 13.69
N LYS A 192 16.39 -0.57 12.90
CA LYS A 192 16.38 -1.66 11.90
C LYS A 192 16.30 -1.18 10.44
N LEU A 193 15.99 0.08 10.18
CA LEU A 193 15.91 0.59 8.80
C LEU A 193 17.21 0.32 8.02
N GLY A 194 18.37 0.52 8.64
CA GLY A 194 19.69 0.30 8.03
C GLY A 194 20.00 -1.17 7.69
N ASN A 195 19.25 -2.12 8.26
CA ASN A 195 19.41 -3.56 7.97
C ASN A 195 18.67 -3.98 6.69
N LEU A 196 17.74 -3.15 6.21
CA LEU A 196 17.05 -3.43 4.95
C LEU A 196 17.96 -3.12 3.76
N PRO A 197 17.82 -3.88 2.65
CA PRO A 197 18.53 -3.59 1.41
C PRO A 197 18.25 -2.18 0.91
N THR A 198 19.24 -1.58 0.27
CA THR A 198 19.06 -0.36 -0.50
C THR A 198 18.40 -0.68 -1.85
N PRO A 199 17.85 0.30 -2.60
CA PRO A 199 17.07 0.02 -3.80
C PRO A 199 17.87 -0.36 -5.04
N GLU A 200 19.22 -0.24 -5.03
CA GLU A 200 20.07 -0.36 -6.21
C GLU A 200 19.92 -1.72 -6.93
N LYS A 201 19.81 -2.82 -6.16
CA LYS A 201 19.61 -4.13 -6.78
C LYS A 201 18.26 -4.28 -7.44
N LEU A 202 17.22 -3.69 -6.87
CA LEU A 202 15.90 -3.65 -7.49
C LEU A 202 15.92 -2.81 -8.78
N GLU A 203 16.59 -1.65 -8.76
CA GLU A 203 16.76 -0.80 -9.93
C GLU A 203 17.51 -1.52 -11.06
N GLU A 204 18.58 -2.23 -10.71
CA GLU A 204 19.38 -3.01 -11.65
C GLU A 204 18.52 -4.07 -12.37
N VAL A 205 17.84 -4.94 -11.62
CA VAL A 205 17.04 -6.03 -12.23
C VAL A 205 15.89 -5.50 -13.07
N VAL A 206 15.27 -4.39 -12.67
CA VAL A 206 14.24 -3.70 -13.48
C VAL A 206 14.84 -3.19 -14.77
N LYS A 207 16.00 -2.54 -14.75
CA LYS A 207 16.69 -2.02 -15.93
C LYS A 207 17.07 -3.12 -16.92
N GLU A 208 17.67 -4.21 -16.40
CA GLU A 208 18.02 -5.38 -17.19
C GLU A 208 16.79 -6.00 -17.87
N PHE A 209 15.68 -6.12 -17.14
CA PHE A 209 14.44 -6.65 -17.69
C PHE A 209 13.94 -5.81 -18.86
N PHE A 210 13.85 -4.49 -18.71
CA PHE A 210 13.38 -3.61 -19.78
C PHE A 210 14.34 -3.61 -21.00
N VAL A 211 15.65 -3.69 -20.78
CA VAL A 211 16.64 -3.82 -21.88
C VAL A 211 16.46 -5.13 -22.64
N ALA A 212 16.17 -6.24 -21.96
CA ALA A 212 15.96 -7.54 -22.60
C ALA A 212 14.67 -7.61 -23.45
N TYR A 213 13.71 -6.72 -23.22
CA TYR A 213 12.42 -6.66 -23.93
C TYR A 213 12.32 -5.46 -24.91
N ALA A 214 13.36 -4.61 -25.00
CA ALA A 214 13.42 -3.48 -25.95
C ALA A 214 13.84 -3.93 -27.34
#